data_86b78e853ceddbc09686912163266ac5
#
_entry.id   86b78e853ceddbc09686912163266ac5
#
_cell.length_a   1.000
_cell.length_b   1.000
_cell.length_c   1.000
_cell.angle_alpha   90.00
_cell.angle_beta   90.00
_cell.angle_gamma   90.00
#
_symmetry.space_group_name_H-M   'P 1'
#
loop_
_entity.id
_entity.type
_entity.pdbx_description
1 polymer ?
#
loop_
_entity_poly.entity_id
_entity_poly.type
_entity_poly.pdbx_seq_one_letter_code
_entity_poly.pdbx_strand_id
1 'polypeptide(L)'
;MLNLYNRYYQNNYEELITYYPLFYREIYEMKEILKAQGKLADDLEDCIERILSDCFLDTADSGVITSYENILGIKSDLGKPLEERRRLVKAYLVGSGKASATSVCEMIKTYTGAEAECSFSPYDEKGNNVLNILAEHGNSQLINIKDINVLLSEKLPAHIQYNLSINSVVPILSLIHISEPTRQEAIS
;
A
#
# COMPACT_ATOMS: atom_id res chain seq x y z
N MET A 1 8.78 12.01 0.20
CA MET A 1 10.14 12.08 -0.34
C MET A 1 11.10 11.86 0.81
N LEU A 2 11.93 10.84 0.72
CA LEU A 2 13.04 10.63 1.64
C LEU A 2 14.09 11.68 1.31
N ASN A 3 14.25 12.68 2.16
CA ASN A 3 15.28 13.69 1.98
C ASN A 3 16.60 13.09 2.47
N LEU A 4 17.33 12.39 1.59
CA LEU A 4 18.56 11.67 1.91
C LEU A 4 19.74 12.59 2.15
N TYR A 5 19.68 13.81 1.64
CA TYR A 5 20.75 14.78 1.71
C TYR A 5 20.29 16.04 2.42
N ASN A 6 20.96 16.40 3.49
CA ASN A 6 20.77 17.69 4.13
C ASN A 6 21.52 18.72 3.27
N ARG A 7 20.89 19.17 2.18
CA ARG A 7 21.50 20.10 1.23
C ARG A 7 21.65 21.48 1.87
N TYR A 8 22.88 21.99 1.84
CA TYR A 8 23.19 23.37 2.20
C TYR A 8 22.98 24.31 0.99
N TYR A 9 23.07 23.77 -0.22
CA TYR A 9 22.91 24.47 -1.50
C TYR A 9 21.64 24.02 -2.21
N GLN A 10 21.08 24.87 -3.09
CA GLN A 10 19.84 24.58 -3.80
C GLN A 10 20.03 23.51 -4.89
N ASN A 11 21.23 23.47 -5.48
CA ASN A 11 21.60 22.51 -6.54
C ASN A 11 23.10 22.20 -6.49
N ASN A 12 23.51 21.15 -7.21
CA ASN A 12 24.91 20.73 -7.25
C ASN A 12 25.83 21.74 -7.94
N TYR A 13 25.33 22.57 -8.86
CA TYR A 13 26.13 23.65 -9.46
C TYR A 13 26.58 24.67 -8.41
N GLU A 14 25.68 25.10 -7.51
CA GLU A 14 26.02 26.05 -6.46
C GLU A 14 27.06 25.49 -5.49
N GLU A 15 27.01 24.19 -5.24
CA GLU A 15 28.01 23.52 -4.42
C GLU A 15 29.34 23.39 -5.19
N LEU A 16 29.33 22.88 -6.41
CA LEU A 16 30.53 22.67 -7.21
C LEU A 16 31.34 23.94 -7.41
N ILE A 17 30.68 25.09 -7.65
CA ILE A 17 31.37 26.36 -7.85
C ILE A 17 32.16 26.80 -6.63
N THR A 18 31.76 26.36 -5.42
CA THR A 18 32.47 26.72 -4.18
C THR A 18 33.81 26.03 -4.03
N TYR A 19 34.02 24.90 -4.70
CA TYR A 19 35.26 24.14 -4.66
C TYR A 19 36.36 24.74 -5.55
N TYR A 20 35.98 25.65 -6.44
CA TYR A 20 36.92 26.28 -7.35
C TYR A 20 37.45 27.63 -6.83
N PRO A 21 38.69 28.01 -7.07
CA PRO A 21 39.22 29.32 -6.75
C PRO A 21 38.41 30.46 -7.37
N LEU A 22 38.37 31.61 -6.73
CA LEU A 22 37.52 32.74 -7.12
C LEU A 22 37.74 33.19 -8.57
N PHE A 23 38.99 33.15 -9.07
CA PHE A 23 39.29 33.56 -10.44
C PHE A 23 38.71 32.65 -11.50
N TYR A 24 38.45 31.36 -11.21
CA TYR A 24 37.75 30.45 -12.12
C TYR A 24 36.24 30.66 -12.14
N ARG A 25 35.68 31.17 -11.04
CA ARG A 25 34.22 31.36 -10.91
C ARG A 25 33.70 32.47 -11.85
N GLU A 26 34.55 33.37 -12.32
CA GLU A 26 34.19 34.46 -13.24
C GLU A 26 34.30 34.07 -14.72
N ILE A 27 34.99 32.97 -15.04
CA ILE A 27 35.21 32.51 -16.42
C ILE A 27 33.94 31.88 -16.97
N TYR A 28 33.42 32.38 -18.08
CA TYR A 28 32.17 31.93 -18.70
C TYR A 28 32.17 30.42 -19.02
N GLU A 29 33.25 29.94 -19.68
CA GLU A 29 33.40 28.55 -20.05
C GLU A 29 33.39 27.61 -18.85
N MET A 30 34.01 28.00 -17.75
CA MET A 30 33.99 27.24 -16.50
C MET A 30 32.61 27.18 -15.90
N LYS A 31 31.87 28.29 -15.90
CA LYS A 31 30.50 28.31 -15.44
C LYS A 31 29.62 27.36 -16.23
N GLU A 32 29.74 27.34 -17.55
CA GLU A 32 28.91 26.43 -18.36
C GLU A 32 29.28 24.97 -18.16
N ILE A 33 30.57 24.64 -18.00
CA ILE A 33 31.02 23.29 -17.66
C ILE A 33 30.45 22.87 -16.29
N LEU A 34 30.57 23.72 -15.29
CA LEU A 34 30.07 23.41 -13.94
C LEU A 34 28.55 23.32 -13.87
N LYS A 35 27.81 24.10 -14.66
CA LYS A 35 26.36 23.94 -14.81
C LYS A 35 25.99 22.58 -15.41
N ALA A 36 26.68 22.17 -16.45
CA ALA A 36 26.44 20.87 -17.07
C ALA A 36 26.75 19.71 -16.11
N GLN A 37 27.86 19.79 -15.37
CA GLN A 37 28.24 18.81 -14.36
C GLN A 37 27.25 18.81 -13.19
N GLY A 38 26.84 20.00 -12.70
CA GLY A 38 25.87 20.15 -11.63
C GLY A 38 24.53 19.52 -12.01
N LYS A 39 24.05 19.79 -13.23
CA LYS A 39 22.81 19.16 -13.73
C LYS A 39 22.92 17.65 -13.79
N LEU A 40 24.04 17.12 -14.26
CA LEU A 40 24.25 15.66 -14.31
C LEU A 40 24.24 15.05 -12.89
N ALA A 41 24.82 15.74 -11.92
CA ALA A 41 24.82 15.32 -10.53
C ALA A 41 23.41 15.39 -9.91
N ASP A 42 22.62 16.43 -10.20
CA ASP A 42 21.21 16.53 -9.80
C ASP A 42 20.39 15.38 -10.39
N ASP A 43 20.52 15.08 -11.68
CA ASP A 43 19.84 13.97 -12.35
C ASP A 43 20.22 12.60 -11.72
N LEU A 44 21.47 12.44 -11.31
CA LEU A 44 21.94 11.23 -10.63
C LEU A 44 21.34 11.07 -9.24
N GLU A 45 21.27 12.16 -8.48
CA GLU A 45 20.64 12.15 -7.15
C GLU A 45 19.15 11.81 -7.23
N ASP A 46 18.42 12.41 -8.16
CA ASP A 46 17.02 12.08 -8.42
C ASP A 46 16.83 10.60 -8.80
N CYS A 47 17.78 10.03 -9.54
CA CYS A 47 17.78 8.61 -9.87
C CYS A 47 17.98 7.74 -8.62
N ILE A 48 18.93 8.11 -7.75
CA ILE A 48 19.21 7.40 -6.50
C ILE A 48 18.01 7.46 -5.57
N GLU A 49 17.39 8.64 -5.40
CA GLU A 49 16.18 8.79 -4.57
C GLU A 49 15.03 7.91 -5.07
N ARG A 50 14.84 7.83 -6.39
CA ARG A 50 13.83 6.97 -6.98
C ARG A 50 14.11 5.49 -6.71
N ILE A 51 15.35 5.03 -6.91
CA ILE A 51 15.74 3.65 -6.63
C ILE A 51 15.51 3.31 -5.16
N LEU A 52 15.87 4.19 -4.26
CA LEU A 52 15.66 3.99 -2.82
C LEU A 52 14.18 3.97 -2.45
N SER A 53 13.38 4.85 -3.06
CA SER A 53 11.92 4.83 -2.91
C SER A 53 11.33 3.50 -3.37
N ASP A 54 11.83 2.95 -4.46
CA ASP A 54 11.39 1.69 -5.05
C ASP A 54 11.80 0.44 -4.24
N CYS A 55 12.78 0.57 -3.36
CA CYS A 55 13.15 -0.50 -2.42
C CYS A 55 12.08 -0.79 -1.36
N PHE A 56 11.18 0.16 -1.11
CA PHE A 56 10.13 0.01 -0.10
C PHE A 56 8.76 -0.09 -0.77
N LEU A 57 8.01 -1.14 -0.46
CA LEU A 57 6.68 -1.38 -1.05
C LEU A 57 5.70 -0.22 -0.83
N ASP A 58 5.86 0.54 0.27
CA ASP A 58 4.99 1.68 0.58
C ASP A 58 5.17 2.85 -0.39
N THR A 59 6.36 3.00 -0.93
CA THR A 59 6.74 4.12 -1.81
C THR A 59 7.02 3.68 -3.24
N ALA A 60 7.13 2.36 -3.48
CA ALA A 60 7.46 1.78 -4.78
C ALA A 60 6.51 2.23 -5.90
N ASP A 61 7.07 2.48 -7.07
CA ASP A 61 6.31 2.87 -8.26
C ASP A 61 5.47 1.72 -8.83
N SER A 62 4.50 2.07 -9.66
CA SER A 62 3.59 1.13 -10.33
C SER A 62 4.32 0.04 -11.11
N GLY A 63 5.46 0.37 -11.76
CA GLY A 63 6.28 -0.60 -12.50
C GLY A 63 6.92 -1.65 -11.60
N VAL A 64 7.41 -1.22 -10.43
CA VAL A 64 7.99 -2.12 -9.43
C VAL A 64 6.93 -3.02 -8.84
N ILE A 65 5.75 -2.48 -8.50
CA ILE A 65 4.62 -3.28 -7.99
C ILE A 65 4.18 -4.32 -9.02
N THR A 66 4.10 -3.96 -10.32
CA THR A 66 3.81 -4.92 -11.39
C THR A 66 4.86 -6.04 -11.46
N SER A 67 6.13 -5.73 -11.24
CA SER A 67 7.20 -6.72 -11.19
C SER A 67 7.01 -7.69 -10.01
N TYR A 68 6.65 -7.19 -8.82
CA TYR A 68 6.32 -8.03 -7.67
C TYR A 68 5.09 -8.91 -7.93
N GLU A 69 4.03 -8.36 -8.52
CA GLU A 69 2.83 -9.12 -8.89
C GLU A 69 3.19 -10.29 -9.82
N ASN A 70 4.02 -10.04 -10.84
CA ASN A 70 4.48 -11.08 -11.75
C ASN A 70 5.31 -12.18 -11.04
N ILE A 71 6.22 -11.79 -10.15
CA ILE A 71 7.05 -12.74 -9.36
C ILE A 71 6.17 -13.57 -8.43
N LEU A 72 5.17 -12.97 -7.81
CA LEU A 72 4.26 -13.64 -6.87
C LEU A 72 3.13 -14.40 -7.56
N GLY A 73 3.01 -14.32 -8.89
CA GLY A 73 1.93 -14.96 -9.64
C GLY A 73 0.57 -14.26 -9.49
N ILE A 74 0.55 -13.04 -8.96
CA ILE A 74 -0.66 -12.24 -8.79
C ILE A 74 -1.07 -11.69 -10.15
N LYS A 75 -2.34 -11.84 -10.51
CA LYS A 75 -2.87 -11.26 -11.73
C LYS A 75 -2.96 -9.74 -11.60
N SER A 76 -2.08 -9.04 -12.32
CA SER A 76 -2.05 -7.58 -12.30
C SER A 76 -3.35 -6.99 -12.82
N ASP A 77 -3.95 -6.11 -12.05
CA ASP A 77 -5.11 -5.30 -12.44
C ASP A 77 -4.74 -3.82 -12.39
N LEU A 78 -4.38 -3.27 -13.55
CA LEU A 78 -3.98 -1.87 -13.68
C LEU A 78 -5.13 -0.87 -13.44
N GLY A 79 -6.37 -1.35 -13.40
CA GLY A 79 -7.54 -0.53 -13.06
C GLY A 79 -7.68 -0.26 -11.56
N LYS A 80 -6.96 -1.00 -10.71
CA LYS A 80 -6.98 -0.81 -9.26
C LYS A 80 -6.06 0.34 -8.83
N PRO A 81 -6.42 1.06 -7.76
CA PRO A 81 -5.54 2.05 -7.14
C PRO A 81 -4.20 1.43 -6.74
N LEU A 82 -3.10 2.16 -6.92
CA LEU A 82 -1.77 1.68 -6.61
C LEU A 82 -1.63 1.24 -5.15
N GLU A 83 -2.28 1.94 -4.22
CA GLU A 83 -2.30 1.60 -2.79
C GLU A 83 -2.94 0.24 -2.50
N GLU A 84 -4.00 -0.13 -3.22
CA GLU A 84 -4.63 -1.44 -3.09
C GLU A 84 -3.71 -2.55 -3.60
N ARG A 85 -3.04 -2.31 -4.72
CA ARG A 85 -2.05 -3.23 -5.30
C ARG A 85 -0.85 -3.43 -4.35
N ARG A 86 -0.33 -2.34 -3.76
CA ARG A 86 0.75 -2.40 -2.75
C ARG A 86 0.35 -3.25 -1.54
N ARG A 87 -0.87 -3.04 -1.02
CA ARG A 87 -1.39 -3.82 0.11
C ARG A 87 -1.53 -5.30 -0.22
N LEU A 88 -1.98 -5.62 -1.42
CA LEU A 88 -2.10 -7.00 -1.88
C LEU A 88 -0.72 -7.68 -1.95
N VAL A 89 0.26 -7.04 -2.59
CA VAL A 89 1.64 -7.54 -2.65
C VAL A 89 2.22 -7.76 -1.24
N LYS A 90 2.02 -6.81 -0.32
CA LYS A 90 2.45 -6.95 1.08
C LYS A 90 1.82 -8.15 1.76
N ALA A 91 0.51 -8.34 1.60
CA ALA A 91 -0.20 -9.48 2.17
C ALA A 91 0.35 -10.82 1.65
N TYR A 92 0.65 -10.91 0.35
CA TYR A 92 1.29 -12.09 -0.23
C TYR A 92 2.68 -12.39 0.35
N LEU A 93 3.48 -11.35 0.60
CA LEU A 93 4.82 -11.48 1.20
C LEU A 93 4.74 -11.92 2.66
N VAL A 94 3.84 -11.32 3.45
CA VAL A 94 3.57 -11.74 4.85
C VAL A 94 3.09 -13.19 4.88
N GLY A 95 2.22 -13.59 3.97
CA GLY A 95 1.69 -14.95 3.84
C GLY A 95 2.65 -15.96 3.21
N SER A 96 3.90 -15.61 2.91
CA SER A 96 4.86 -16.51 2.25
C SER A 96 5.47 -17.58 3.17
N GLY A 97 5.25 -17.49 4.48
CA GLY A 97 5.72 -18.44 5.48
C GLY A 97 4.84 -19.66 5.69
N LYS A 98 4.97 -20.29 6.86
CA LYS A 98 4.09 -21.40 7.25
C LYS A 98 2.67 -20.90 7.48
N ALA A 99 1.68 -21.63 6.96
CA ALA A 99 0.26 -21.34 7.19
C ALA A 99 -0.09 -21.60 8.66
N SER A 100 -0.06 -20.59 9.50
CA SER A 100 -0.55 -20.59 10.88
C SER A 100 -1.73 -19.61 10.99
N ALA A 101 -2.56 -19.77 12.01
CA ALA A 101 -3.65 -18.82 12.27
C ALA A 101 -3.12 -17.38 12.42
N THR A 102 -1.99 -17.22 13.12
CA THR A 102 -1.34 -15.91 13.29
C THR A 102 -0.90 -15.31 11.95
N SER A 103 -0.26 -16.11 11.09
CA SER A 103 0.18 -15.66 9.77
C SER A 103 -1.00 -15.24 8.88
N VAL A 104 -2.11 -15.99 8.93
CA VAL A 104 -3.34 -15.63 8.20
C VAL A 104 -3.96 -14.34 8.75
N CYS A 105 -3.98 -14.17 10.06
CA CYS A 105 -4.43 -12.91 10.68
C CYS A 105 -3.61 -11.71 10.23
N GLU A 106 -2.29 -11.83 10.28
CA GLU A 106 -1.38 -10.76 9.86
C GLU A 106 -1.54 -10.43 8.37
N MET A 107 -1.75 -11.45 7.54
CA MET A 107 -2.02 -11.29 6.11
C MET A 107 -3.31 -10.51 5.85
N ILE A 108 -4.40 -10.88 6.52
CA ILE A 108 -5.69 -10.19 6.41
C ILE A 108 -5.59 -8.77 6.96
N LYS A 109 -4.96 -8.58 8.12
CA LYS A 109 -4.71 -7.26 8.70
C LYS A 109 -3.89 -6.36 7.76
N THR A 110 -2.85 -6.90 7.14
CA THR A 110 -2.02 -6.17 6.18
C THR A 110 -2.81 -5.72 4.95
N TYR A 111 -3.70 -6.58 4.44
CA TYR A 111 -4.52 -6.25 3.28
C TYR A 111 -5.65 -5.29 3.59
N THR A 112 -6.39 -5.54 4.67
CA THR A 112 -7.58 -4.75 5.02
C THR A 112 -7.25 -3.48 5.79
N GLY A 113 -6.11 -3.44 6.47
CA GLY A 113 -5.77 -2.40 7.44
C GLY A 113 -6.60 -2.45 8.73
N ALA A 114 -7.38 -3.51 8.92
CA ALA A 114 -8.27 -3.72 10.05
C ALA A 114 -7.72 -4.78 11.02
N GLU A 115 -8.12 -4.71 12.27
CA GLU A 115 -7.83 -5.80 13.21
C GLU A 115 -8.58 -7.07 12.76
N ALA A 116 -7.88 -8.19 12.82
CA ALA A 116 -8.42 -9.49 12.45
C ALA A 116 -8.16 -10.49 13.56
N GLU A 117 -9.16 -11.31 13.85
CA GLU A 117 -9.06 -12.43 14.78
C GLU A 117 -9.27 -13.73 14.02
N CYS A 118 -8.38 -14.69 14.25
CA CYS A 118 -8.46 -16.01 13.63
C CYS A 118 -8.53 -17.07 14.71
N SER A 119 -9.56 -17.91 14.65
CA SER A 119 -9.74 -19.02 15.58
C SER A 119 -9.98 -20.33 14.80
N PHE A 120 -9.37 -21.43 15.26
CA PHE A 120 -9.70 -22.74 14.75
C PHE A 120 -10.87 -23.35 15.51
N SER A 121 -11.91 -23.73 14.79
CA SER A 121 -12.93 -24.65 15.31
C SER A 121 -12.46 -26.08 15.11
N PRO A 122 -12.45 -26.92 16.14
CA PRO A 122 -11.80 -28.23 16.05
C PRO A 122 -12.42 -29.19 15.06
N TYR A 123 -13.71 -29.06 14.72
CA TYR A 123 -14.34 -29.91 13.68
C TYR A 123 -15.66 -29.29 13.21
N ASP A 124 -15.86 -29.25 11.90
CA ASP A 124 -17.16 -29.12 11.27
C ASP A 124 -17.94 -30.45 11.45
N GLU A 125 -19.26 -30.45 11.21
CA GLU A 125 -20.12 -31.67 11.22
C GLU A 125 -19.56 -32.78 10.31
N LYS A 126 -18.66 -32.43 9.38
CA LYS A 126 -17.96 -33.34 8.44
C LYS A 126 -16.55 -33.74 8.90
N GLY A 127 -16.08 -33.32 10.06
CA GLY A 127 -14.75 -33.66 10.58
C GLY A 127 -13.60 -32.83 9.99
N ASN A 128 -13.88 -31.70 9.34
CA ASN A 128 -12.85 -30.82 8.78
C ASN A 128 -12.48 -29.71 9.77
N ASN A 129 -11.21 -29.34 9.78
CA ASN A 129 -10.73 -28.16 10.51
C ASN A 129 -11.22 -26.88 9.81
N VAL A 130 -11.91 -26.02 10.55
CA VAL A 130 -12.42 -24.75 10.02
C VAL A 130 -11.71 -23.59 10.68
N LEU A 131 -11.12 -22.72 9.89
CA LEU A 131 -10.53 -21.46 10.30
C LEU A 131 -11.59 -20.36 10.22
N ASN A 132 -11.99 -19.82 11.36
CA ASN A 132 -12.88 -18.67 11.43
C ASN A 132 -12.04 -17.39 11.45
N ILE A 133 -12.28 -16.50 10.51
CA ILE A 133 -11.62 -15.22 10.36
C ILE A 133 -12.66 -14.14 10.56
N LEU A 134 -12.48 -13.34 11.60
CA LEU A 134 -13.29 -12.17 11.89
C LEU A 134 -12.43 -10.92 11.67
N ALA A 135 -12.79 -10.07 10.71
CA ALA A 135 -12.14 -8.80 10.49
C ALA A 135 -13.10 -7.65 10.81
N GLU A 136 -12.70 -6.74 11.67
CA GLU A 136 -13.48 -5.56 12.02
C GLU A 136 -12.97 -4.36 11.23
N HIS A 137 -13.76 -3.89 10.27
CA HIS A 137 -13.39 -2.78 9.42
C HIS A 137 -14.00 -1.48 9.91
N GLY A 138 -13.16 -0.61 10.50
CA GLY A 138 -13.58 0.71 11.01
C GLY A 138 -13.48 1.86 10.00
N ASN A 139 -12.85 1.68 8.86
CA ASN A 139 -12.62 2.73 7.87
C ASN A 139 -13.31 2.42 6.54
N SER A 140 -13.82 3.48 5.90
CA SER A 140 -14.52 3.47 4.60
C SER A 140 -13.66 3.09 3.38
N GLN A 141 -12.59 2.34 3.54
CA GLN A 141 -11.81 1.82 2.42
C GLN A 141 -12.54 0.62 1.82
N LEU A 142 -12.70 0.65 0.50
CA LEU A 142 -13.28 -0.48 -0.23
C LEU A 142 -12.37 -1.70 -0.10
N ILE A 143 -12.88 -2.74 0.54
CA ILE A 143 -12.21 -4.03 0.64
C ILE A 143 -12.69 -4.91 -0.51
N ASN A 144 -11.76 -5.40 -1.32
CA ASN A 144 -12.10 -6.34 -2.37
C ASN A 144 -12.10 -7.77 -1.82
N ILE A 145 -13.29 -8.26 -1.48
CA ILE A 145 -13.49 -9.61 -0.93
C ILE A 145 -12.98 -10.70 -1.90
N LYS A 146 -13.02 -10.45 -3.21
CA LYS A 146 -12.52 -11.41 -4.20
C LYS A 146 -11.02 -11.64 -4.06
N ASP A 147 -10.25 -10.57 -3.84
CA ASP A 147 -8.80 -10.67 -3.65
C ASP A 147 -8.45 -11.42 -2.36
N ILE A 148 -9.22 -11.19 -1.28
CA ILE A 148 -9.03 -11.93 -0.02
C ILE A 148 -9.30 -13.42 -0.23
N ASN A 149 -10.37 -13.77 -0.94
CA ASN A 149 -10.69 -15.17 -1.20
C ASN A 149 -9.62 -15.85 -2.07
N VAL A 150 -9.10 -15.17 -3.09
CA VAL A 150 -7.99 -15.68 -3.91
C VAL A 150 -6.75 -15.88 -3.03
N LEU A 151 -6.37 -14.87 -2.25
CA LEU A 151 -5.24 -14.91 -1.34
C LEU A 151 -5.34 -16.09 -0.35
N LEU A 152 -6.50 -16.27 0.28
CA LEU A 152 -6.74 -17.37 1.22
C LEU A 152 -6.70 -18.73 0.53
N SER A 153 -7.32 -18.86 -0.66
CA SER A 153 -7.33 -20.12 -1.40
C SER A 153 -5.95 -20.57 -1.87
N GLU A 154 -5.04 -19.64 -2.15
CA GLU A 154 -3.66 -19.94 -2.55
C GLU A 154 -2.73 -20.22 -1.37
N LYS A 155 -2.99 -19.60 -0.22
CA LYS A 155 -2.11 -19.68 0.94
C LYS A 155 -2.51 -20.73 1.97
N LEU A 156 -3.80 -21.04 2.06
CA LEU A 156 -4.28 -22.07 2.98
C LEU A 156 -4.11 -23.48 2.40
N PRO A 157 -3.69 -24.46 3.21
CA PRO A 157 -3.70 -25.88 2.80
C PRO A 157 -5.10 -26.33 2.41
N ALA A 158 -5.20 -27.17 1.37
CA ALA A 158 -6.47 -27.62 0.80
C ALA A 158 -7.41 -28.36 1.77
N HIS A 159 -6.88 -28.85 2.89
CA HIS A 159 -7.67 -29.54 3.93
C HIS A 159 -8.25 -28.61 5.00
N ILE A 160 -7.94 -27.30 4.94
CA ILE A 160 -8.46 -26.29 5.86
C ILE A 160 -9.55 -25.52 5.16
N GLN A 161 -10.76 -25.60 5.68
CA GLN A 161 -11.87 -24.73 5.28
C GLN A 161 -11.78 -23.43 6.06
N TYR A 162 -12.28 -22.35 5.48
CA TYR A 162 -12.32 -21.06 6.17
C TYR A 162 -13.69 -20.39 6.05
N ASN A 163 -14.05 -19.68 7.11
CA ASN A 163 -15.21 -18.79 7.17
C ASN A 163 -14.68 -17.36 7.34
N LEU A 164 -14.95 -16.49 6.39
CA LEU A 164 -14.55 -15.08 6.44
C LEU A 164 -15.78 -14.23 6.81
N SER A 165 -15.73 -13.56 7.95
CA SER A 165 -16.72 -12.58 8.38
C SER A 165 -16.07 -11.20 8.47
N ILE A 166 -16.58 -10.24 7.72
CA ILE A 166 -16.09 -8.86 7.72
C ILE A 166 -17.20 -7.99 8.31
N ASN A 167 -17.00 -7.48 9.53
CA ASN A 167 -17.90 -6.54 10.16
C ASN A 167 -17.51 -5.13 9.74
N SER A 168 -18.33 -4.48 8.91
CA SER A 168 -18.20 -3.06 8.64
C SER A 168 -19.06 -2.28 9.63
N VAL A 169 -18.42 -1.51 10.52
CA VAL A 169 -19.13 -0.53 11.34
C VAL A 169 -19.45 0.66 10.43
N VAL A 170 -20.58 0.60 9.75
CA VAL A 170 -21.15 1.77 9.10
C VAL A 170 -21.85 2.56 10.20
N PRO A 171 -21.41 3.78 10.55
CA PRO A 171 -22.18 4.59 11.48
C PRO A 171 -23.54 4.90 10.82
N ILE A 172 -24.61 4.35 11.36
CA ILE A 172 -26.00 4.57 10.92
C ILE A 172 -26.45 5.97 11.38
N LEU A 173 -25.69 7.00 11.03
CA LEU A 173 -26.03 8.39 11.34
C LEU A 173 -26.78 9.09 10.21
N SER A 174 -27.00 8.44 9.07
CA SER A 174 -27.67 9.08 7.93
C SER A 174 -29.14 8.64 7.72
N LEU A 175 -29.69 7.77 8.55
CA LEU A 175 -31.05 7.23 8.38
C LEU A 175 -32.13 7.88 9.27
N ILE A 176 -31.78 8.92 10.07
CA ILE A 176 -32.76 9.58 10.95
C ILE A 176 -33.42 10.81 10.30
N HIS A 177 -33.14 11.10 9.03
CA HIS A 177 -33.65 12.33 8.39
C HIS A 177 -34.72 12.10 7.32
N ILE A 178 -35.34 10.93 7.23
CA ILE A 178 -36.44 10.71 6.30
C ILE A 178 -37.64 10.13 7.08
N SER A 179 -38.26 10.95 7.89
CA SER A 179 -39.67 10.83 8.22
C SER A 179 -40.15 12.05 9.04
N GLU A 180 -40.18 13.23 8.40
CA GLU A 180 -41.21 14.20 8.85
C GLU A 180 -42.51 13.85 8.15
N PRO A 181 -43.56 13.50 8.89
CA PRO A 181 -44.90 13.39 8.33
C PRO A 181 -45.39 14.81 8.02
N THR A 182 -45.53 15.12 6.75
CA THR A 182 -46.27 16.29 6.30
C THR A 182 -47.69 16.23 6.91
N ARG A 183 -47.91 17.06 7.92
CA ARG A 183 -49.23 17.31 8.50
C ARG A 183 -50.05 18.07 7.47
N GLN A 184 -50.90 17.37 6.73
CA GLN A 184 -51.96 17.99 5.98
C GLN A 184 -52.95 18.58 6.96
N GLU A 185 -53.00 19.91 7.03
CA GLU A 185 -54.10 20.62 7.65
C GLU A 185 -55.33 20.48 6.73
N ALA A 186 -56.32 19.77 7.24
CA ALA A 186 -57.67 19.76 6.69
C ALA A 186 -58.32 21.12 7.02
N ILE A 187 -58.64 21.92 6.03
CA ILE A 187 -59.47 23.10 6.13
C ILE A 187 -60.92 22.63 5.91
N SER A 188 -61.72 22.78 6.91
CA SER A 188 -63.22 22.82 6.82
C SER A 188 -63.65 24.24 6.76
#